data_3e9eaf5184e3457a05c62afd3e01c01f
#
_entry.id   3e9eaf5184e3457a05c62afd3e01c01f
#
_cell.length_a   1.000
_cell.length_b   1.000
_cell.length_c   1.000
_cell.angle_alpha   90.00
_cell.angle_beta   90.00
_cell.angle_gamma   90.00
#
_symmetry.space_group_name_H-M   'P 1'
#
loop_
_entity.id
_entity.type
_entity.pdbx_description
1 polymer ?
#
loop_
_entity_poly.entity_id
_entity_poly.type
_entity_poly.pdbx_seq_one_letter_code
_entity_poly.pdbx_strand_id
1 'polypeptide(L)'
;LRACKLRTNLPVRLGGDEFAFIYQNYPLPTPEAYAQLILDAVTQPIDWEGYSLKVLASIGIVAVDSKSEAKLKPTDLLRKADIAMYASKNNGQNGFRLFHADIEKKLSDRKRLESELSMMIANESFEIWMQPILDSKTGKLFSLEVLSRWFHPVLGAIPPITFIALAESTRKIALFDRAVIRKASAALSQLRKNYPE
;
A
#
# COMPACT_ATOMS: atom_id res chain seq x y z
N LEU A 1 -21.54 8.63 -16.65
CA LEU A 1 -20.87 9.93 -16.39
C LEU A 1 -21.76 11.14 -16.76
N ARG A 2 -22.61 11.08 -17.80
CA ARG A 2 -23.57 12.15 -18.13
C ARG A 2 -24.66 12.37 -17.08
N ALA A 3 -24.87 11.44 -16.17
CA ALA A 3 -25.86 11.53 -15.10
C ALA A 3 -25.46 12.43 -13.92
N CYS A 4 -24.17 12.71 -13.74
CA CYS A 4 -23.68 13.71 -12.79
C CYS A 4 -23.90 15.13 -13.36
N LYS A 5 -25.15 15.59 -13.35
CA LYS A 5 -25.55 16.94 -13.80
C LYS A 5 -25.09 18.02 -12.81
N LEU A 6 -23.79 18.28 -12.77
CA LEU A 6 -23.25 19.40 -12.01
C LEU A 6 -22.73 20.42 -13.01
N ARG A 7 -23.30 21.61 -13.00
CA ARG A 7 -23.13 22.66 -14.02
C ARG A 7 -21.71 23.25 -14.20
N THR A 8 -20.74 22.77 -13.41
CA THR A 8 -19.36 23.30 -13.38
C THR A 8 -18.30 22.23 -13.56
N ASN A 9 -18.66 21.04 -14.05
CA ASN A 9 -17.72 19.92 -14.20
C ASN A 9 -17.31 19.74 -15.64
N LEU A 10 -16.01 19.60 -15.83
CA LEU A 10 -15.43 19.17 -17.10
C LEU A 10 -14.98 17.69 -16.96
N PRO A 11 -15.78 16.72 -17.41
CA PRO A 11 -15.32 15.34 -17.51
C PRO A 11 -14.40 15.18 -18.73
N VAL A 12 -13.23 14.63 -18.53
CA VAL A 12 -12.23 14.37 -19.57
C VAL A 12 -11.86 12.90 -19.56
N ARG A 13 -11.85 12.24 -20.71
CA ARG A 13 -11.27 10.90 -20.84
C ARG A 13 -9.79 11.05 -21.19
N LEU A 14 -8.92 10.52 -20.35
CA LEU A 14 -7.47 10.55 -20.53
C LEU A 14 -6.99 9.44 -21.46
N GLY A 15 -7.61 8.27 -21.37
CA GLY A 15 -7.33 7.11 -22.21
C GLY A 15 -7.84 5.81 -21.56
N GLY A 16 -8.15 4.78 -22.34
CA GLY A 16 -8.61 3.51 -21.80
C GLY A 16 -9.80 3.64 -20.85
N ASP A 17 -9.62 3.24 -19.61
CA ASP A 17 -10.56 3.33 -18.49
C ASP A 17 -10.30 4.51 -17.54
N GLU A 18 -9.38 5.42 -17.92
CA GLU A 18 -9.01 6.58 -17.12
C GLU A 18 -9.80 7.83 -17.50
N PHE A 19 -10.37 8.46 -16.49
CA PHE A 19 -11.16 9.69 -16.60
C PHE A 19 -10.69 10.72 -15.56
N ALA A 20 -10.75 11.99 -15.90
CA ALA A 20 -10.52 13.10 -14.99
C ALA A 20 -11.75 14.00 -14.90
N PHE A 21 -11.94 14.58 -13.74
CA PHE A 21 -12.97 15.59 -13.49
C PHE A 21 -12.31 16.86 -12.96
N ILE A 22 -12.54 17.98 -13.60
CA ILE A 22 -12.10 19.28 -13.13
C ILE A 22 -13.28 20.01 -12.53
N TYR A 23 -13.09 20.49 -11.32
CA TYR A 23 -14.08 21.14 -10.51
C TYR A 23 -13.65 22.57 -10.21
N GLN A 24 -14.49 23.53 -10.52
CA GLN A 24 -14.26 24.93 -10.19
C GLN A 24 -15.40 25.47 -9.33
N ASN A 25 -15.04 26.40 -8.42
CA ASN A 25 -15.97 27.13 -7.56
C ASN A 25 -16.88 26.27 -6.68
N TYR A 26 -16.40 26.05 -5.53
CA TYR A 26 -17.01 25.31 -4.45
C TYR A 26 -18.10 26.08 -3.72
N PRO A 27 -19.34 25.69 -3.82
CA PRO A 27 -20.20 25.74 -2.67
C PRO A 27 -20.71 24.33 -2.37
N LEU A 28 -20.08 23.66 -1.38
CA LEU A 28 -20.60 22.39 -0.84
C LEU A 28 -21.20 21.38 -1.84
N PRO A 29 -20.75 20.16 -1.91
CA PRO A 29 -20.14 19.34 -0.88
C PRO A 29 -18.61 19.28 -0.96
N THR A 30 -17.95 18.68 0.05
CA THR A 30 -16.49 18.49 0.08
C THR A 30 -15.99 17.65 -1.11
N PRO A 31 -14.70 17.70 -1.49
CA PRO A 31 -14.15 16.87 -2.56
C PRO A 31 -14.46 15.39 -2.38
N GLU A 32 -14.44 14.94 -1.13
CA GLU A 32 -14.76 13.57 -0.74
C GLU A 32 -16.20 13.20 -1.01
N ALA A 33 -17.15 14.09 -0.69
CA ALA A 33 -18.56 13.86 -0.96
C ALA A 33 -18.83 13.78 -2.46
N TYR A 34 -18.12 14.54 -3.27
CA TYR A 34 -18.18 14.42 -4.73
C TYR A 34 -17.63 13.10 -5.23
N ALA A 35 -16.48 12.69 -4.73
CA ALA A 35 -15.91 11.41 -5.09
C ALA A 35 -16.88 10.26 -4.73
N GLN A 36 -17.57 10.36 -3.58
CA GLN A 36 -18.58 9.38 -3.20
C GLN A 36 -19.75 9.36 -4.19
N LEU A 37 -20.28 10.51 -4.59
CA LEU A 37 -21.35 10.57 -5.60
C LEU A 37 -20.94 9.96 -6.94
N ILE A 38 -19.68 10.16 -7.36
CA ILE A 38 -19.16 9.55 -8.58
C ILE A 38 -19.05 8.02 -8.40
N LEU A 39 -18.54 7.55 -7.27
CA LEU A 39 -18.47 6.12 -6.98
C LEU A 39 -19.85 5.47 -6.97
N ASP A 40 -20.81 6.08 -6.28
CA ASP A 40 -22.18 5.58 -6.20
C ASP A 40 -22.83 5.48 -7.58
N ALA A 41 -22.54 6.44 -8.46
CA ALA A 41 -23.06 6.43 -9.83
C ALA A 41 -22.39 5.37 -10.72
N VAL A 42 -21.06 5.18 -10.58
CA VAL A 42 -20.27 4.27 -11.42
C VAL A 42 -20.44 2.81 -11.00
N THR A 43 -20.67 2.57 -9.71
CA THR A 43 -20.81 1.21 -9.16
C THR A 43 -22.23 0.64 -9.27
N GLN A 44 -23.19 1.41 -9.82
CA GLN A 44 -24.51 0.86 -10.11
C GLN A 44 -24.39 -0.33 -11.07
N PRO A 45 -25.12 -1.42 -10.81
CA PRO A 45 -25.13 -2.55 -11.71
C PRO A 45 -25.58 -2.13 -13.12
N ILE A 46 -24.92 -2.64 -14.13
CA ILE A 46 -25.25 -2.44 -15.54
C ILE A 46 -25.75 -3.76 -16.09
N ASP A 47 -27.00 -3.78 -16.58
CA ASP A 47 -27.53 -4.94 -17.30
C ASP A 47 -27.01 -4.93 -18.71
N TRP A 48 -26.28 -5.99 -19.07
CA TRP A 48 -25.75 -6.23 -20.40
C TRP A 48 -26.10 -7.64 -20.84
N GLU A 49 -26.93 -7.78 -21.86
CA GLU A 49 -27.33 -9.08 -22.44
C GLU A 49 -27.78 -10.11 -21.38
N GLY A 50 -28.50 -9.68 -20.36
CA GLY A 50 -28.98 -10.52 -19.25
C GLY A 50 -27.96 -10.79 -18.14
N TYR A 51 -26.77 -10.18 -18.21
CA TYR A 51 -25.75 -10.23 -17.17
C TYR A 51 -25.73 -8.92 -16.37
N SER A 52 -25.74 -9.02 -15.07
CA SER A 52 -25.55 -7.86 -14.18
C SER A 52 -24.05 -7.63 -13.94
N LEU A 53 -23.52 -6.59 -14.57
CA LEU A 53 -22.09 -6.22 -14.48
C LEU A 53 -21.91 -5.15 -13.41
N LYS A 54 -20.96 -5.35 -12.51
CA LYS A 54 -20.56 -4.35 -11.51
C LYS A 54 -19.16 -3.84 -11.80
N VAL A 55 -19.04 -2.54 -11.99
CA VAL A 55 -17.74 -1.86 -12.21
C VAL A 55 -17.24 -1.33 -10.88
N LEU A 56 -15.96 -1.50 -10.60
CA LEU A 56 -15.28 -0.89 -9.46
C LEU A 56 -14.44 0.29 -9.95
N ALA A 57 -14.37 1.36 -9.16
CA ALA A 57 -13.59 2.53 -9.49
C ALA A 57 -12.72 2.99 -8.32
N SER A 58 -11.56 3.52 -8.62
CA SER A 58 -10.69 4.17 -7.65
C SER A 58 -10.48 5.63 -8.05
N ILE A 59 -10.63 6.55 -7.10
CA ILE A 59 -10.58 7.98 -7.36
C ILE A 59 -9.44 8.61 -6.55
N GLY A 60 -8.57 9.35 -7.23
CA GLY A 60 -7.61 10.25 -6.60
C GLY A 60 -8.09 11.68 -6.65
N ILE A 61 -8.01 12.38 -5.56
CA ILE A 61 -8.48 13.75 -5.40
C ILE A 61 -7.30 14.68 -5.12
N VAL A 62 -7.24 15.80 -5.81
CA VAL A 62 -6.32 16.91 -5.48
C VAL A 62 -7.15 18.15 -5.25
N ALA A 63 -7.13 18.66 -4.03
CA ALA A 63 -7.73 19.94 -3.69
C ALA A 63 -6.68 21.05 -3.88
N VAL A 64 -7.04 22.10 -4.59
CA VAL A 64 -6.18 23.27 -4.84
C VAL A 64 -6.84 24.48 -4.21
N ASP A 65 -6.11 25.18 -3.34
CA ASP A 65 -6.55 26.44 -2.80
C ASP A 65 -6.26 27.58 -3.81
N SER A 66 -7.16 28.53 -3.94
CA SER A 66 -7.03 29.71 -4.82
C SER A 66 -5.74 30.49 -4.62
N LYS A 67 -5.18 30.46 -3.42
CA LYS A 67 -3.87 31.09 -3.12
C LYS A 67 -2.68 30.33 -3.71
N SER A 68 -2.86 29.06 -4.06
CA SER A 68 -1.84 28.16 -4.59
C SER A 68 -1.89 28.01 -6.11
N GLU A 69 -2.98 28.45 -6.77
CA GLU A 69 -3.25 28.23 -8.19
C GLU A 69 -2.15 28.78 -9.12
N ALA A 70 -1.57 29.92 -8.78
CA ALA A 70 -0.59 30.62 -9.64
C ALA A 70 0.74 29.87 -9.83
N LYS A 71 1.01 28.78 -9.08
CA LYS A 71 2.29 28.05 -9.11
C LYS A 71 2.17 26.58 -9.53
N LEU A 72 0.96 26.06 -9.73
CA LEU A 72 0.76 24.64 -10.01
C LEU A 72 0.68 24.37 -11.51
N LYS A 73 1.54 23.48 -12.00
CA LYS A 73 1.46 22.99 -13.38
C LYS A 73 0.35 21.94 -13.48
N PRO A 74 -0.45 21.92 -14.56
CA PRO A 74 -1.48 20.89 -14.77
C PRO A 74 -0.93 19.46 -14.68
N THR A 75 0.29 19.24 -15.16
CA THR A 75 0.98 17.94 -15.07
C THR A 75 1.24 17.51 -13.64
N ASP A 76 1.53 18.43 -12.72
CA ASP A 76 1.74 18.12 -11.31
C ASP A 76 0.44 17.74 -10.61
N LEU A 77 -0.67 18.38 -11.00
CA LEU A 77 -1.99 18.06 -10.47
C LEU A 77 -2.43 16.66 -10.91
N LEU A 78 -2.25 16.33 -12.20
CA LEU A 78 -2.55 15.00 -12.71
C LEU A 78 -1.68 13.92 -12.02
N ARG A 79 -0.39 14.18 -11.89
CA ARG A 79 0.53 13.27 -11.17
C ARG A 79 0.11 13.03 -9.72
N LYS A 80 -0.29 14.09 -9.00
CA LYS A 80 -0.76 13.97 -7.61
C LYS A 80 -2.08 13.21 -7.51
N ALA A 81 -3.00 13.46 -8.45
CA ALA A 81 -4.26 12.73 -8.52
C ALA A 81 -4.02 11.23 -8.79
N ASP A 82 -3.12 10.90 -9.70
CA ASP A 82 -2.73 9.52 -10.01
C ASP A 82 -2.12 8.81 -8.79
N ILE A 83 -1.23 9.47 -8.06
CA ILE A 83 -0.66 8.96 -6.80
C ILE A 83 -1.77 8.64 -5.79
N ALA A 84 -2.73 9.54 -5.61
CA ALA A 84 -3.83 9.33 -4.68
C ALA A 84 -4.79 8.22 -5.15
N MET A 85 -5.07 8.15 -6.45
CA MET A 85 -5.86 7.08 -7.07
C MET A 85 -5.19 5.70 -6.88
N TYR A 86 -3.91 5.61 -7.13
CA TYR A 86 -3.15 4.37 -6.92
C TYR A 86 -3.14 3.93 -5.45
N ALA A 87 -3.03 4.88 -4.52
CA ALA A 87 -3.16 4.59 -3.09
C ALA A 87 -4.56 4.08 -2.73
N SER A 88 -5.62 4.60 -3.37
CA SER A 88 -6.98 4.08 -3.22
C SER A 88 -7.10 2.66 -3.75
N LYS A 89 -6.57 2.37 -4.93
CA LYS A 89 -6.60 1.05 -5.57
C LYS A 89 -5.93 -0.03 -4.71
N ASN A 90 -4.83 0.31 -4.05
CA ASN A 90 -4.10 -0.62 -3.17
C ASN A 90 -4.82 -0.91 -1.84
N ASN A 91 -5.79 -0.08 -1.45
CA ASN A 91 -6.52 -0.21 -0.18
C ASN A 91 -7.91 -0.85 -0.33
N GLY A 92 -8.22 -1.56 -1.44
CA GLY A 92 -9.46 -2.30 -1.57
C GLY A 92 -10.28 -2.02 -2.83
N GLN A 93 -9.73 -1.34 -3.84
CA GLN A 93 -10.29 -1.20 -5.21
C GLN A 93 -11.65 -0.54 -5.28
N ASN A 94 -12.30 0.06 -4.53
CA ASN A 94 -13.55 0.80 -4.71
C ASN A 94 -13.61 1.93 -3.68
N GLY A 95 -12.99 3.05 -4.02
CA GLY A 95 -12.91 4.13 -3.06
C GLY A 95 -12.23 5.37 -3.62
N PHE A 96 -11.98 6.33 -2.75
CA PHE A 96 -11.26 7.54 -3.10
C PHE A 96 -10.18 7.87 -2.07
N ARG A 97 -9.21 8.67 -2.48
CA ARG A 97 -8.17 9.24 -1.61
C ARG A 97 -7.91 10.69 -1.97
N LEU A 98 -7.85 11.56 -0.96
CA LEU A 98 -7.33 12.90 -1.09
C LEU A 98 -5.81 12.84 -1.05
N PHE A 99 -5.16 13.53 -1.99
CA PHE A 99 -3.71 13.63 -2.02
C PHE A 99 -3.19 14.39 -0.80
N HIS A 100 -2.24 13.78 -0.12
CA HIS A 100 -1.39 14.39 0.89
C HIS A 100 0.06 14.01 0.59
N ALA A 101 1.00 14.87 0.94
CA ALA A 101 2.42 14.65 0.64
C ALA A 101 2.99 13.37 1.27
N ASP A 102 2.43 12.93 2.40
CA ASP A 102 2.80 11.67 3.06
C ASP A 102 2.43 10.43 2.24
N ILE A 103 1.39 10.48 1.41
CA ILE A 103 1.01 9.39 0.49
C ILE A 103 2.10 9.17 -0.55
N GLU A 104 2.63 10.23 -1.13
CA GLU A 104 3.72 10.16 -2.11
C GLU A 104 4.96 9.54 -1.49
N LYS A 105 5.32 9.98 -0.28
CA LYS A 105 6.45 9.42 0.47
C LYS A 105 6.26 7.93 0.76
N LYS A 106 5.10 7.53 1.30
CA LYS A 106 4.78 6.13 1.59
C LYS A 106 4.85 5.24 0.35
N LEU A 107 4.35 5.72 -0.78
CA LEU A 107 4.44 4.98 -2.05
C LEU A 107 5.87 4.86 -2.57
N SER A 108 6.66 5.93 -2.44
CA SER A 108 8.08 5.91 -2.81
C SER A 108 8.86 4.91 -1.94
N ASP A 109 8.66 4.97 -0.62
CA ASP A 109 9.30 4.05 0.33
C ASP A 109 8.88 2.60 0.05
N ARG A 110 7.60 2.35 -0.23
CA ARG A 110 7.11 1.02 -0.59
C ARG A 110 7.77 0.49 -1.87
N LYS A 111 7.81 1.29 -2.95
CA LYS A 111 8.48 0.89 -4.20
C LYS A 111 9.96 0.58 -3.98
N ARG A 112 10.62 1.37 -3.15
CA ARG A 112 12.00 1.14 -2.76
C ARG A 112 12.15 -0.22 -2.05
N LEU A 113 11.34 -0.46 -1.02
CA LEU A 113 11.35 -1.74 -0.30
C LEU A 113 11.04 -2.92 -1.23
N GLU A 114 10.10 -2.77 -2.18
CA GLU A 114 9.78 -3.81 -3.18
C GLU A 114 10.99 -4.16 -4.05
N SER A 115 11.74 -3.15 -4.50
CA SER A 115 12.94 -3.37 -5.31
C SER A 115 14.08 -4.01 -4.52
N GLU A 116 14.24 -3.64 -3.25
CA GLU A 116 15.34 -4.09 -2.41
C GLU A 116 15.07 -5.41 -1.67
N LEU A 117 13.77 -5.81 -1.54
CA LEU A 117 13.37 -7.04 -0.86
C LEU A 117 14.06 -8.29 -1.44
N SER A 118 14.19 -8.36 -2.76
CA SER A 118 14.84 -9.52 -3.41
C SER A 118 16.31 -9.63 -3.02
N MET A 119 17.01 -8.51 -2.97
CA MET A 119 18.43 -8.48 -2.56
C MET A 119 18.56 -8.78 -1.08
N MET A 120 17.66 -8.25 -0.25
CA MET A 120 17.65 -8.56 1.19
C MET A 120 17.49 -10.05 1.44
N ILE A 121 16.60 -10.74 0.72
CA ILE A 121 16.40 -12.19 0.84
C ILE A 121 17.62 -12.95 0.32
N ALA A 122 18.12 -12.59 -0.88
CA ALA A 122 19.23 -13.30 -1.52
C ALA A 122 20.54 -13.19 -0.74
N ASN A 123 20.81 -12.02 -0.18
CA ASN A 123 22.02 -11.75 0.61
C ASN A 123 21.82 -12.07 2.11
N GLU A 124 20.61 -12.52 2.50
CA GLU A 124 20.22 -12.74 3.90
C GLU A 124 20.56 -11.53 4.82
N SER A 125 20.41 -10.31 4.28
CA SER A 125 20.69 -9.06 4.99
C SER A 125 19.54 -8.65 5.91
N PHE A 126 19.09 -9.58 6.71
CA PHE A 126 18.13 -9.41 7.82
C PHE A 126 18.64 -10.19 9.03
N GLU A 127 18.24 -9.78 10.22
CA GLU A 127 18.61 -10.43 11.46
C GLU A 127 17.55 -11.44 11.91
N ILE A 128 17.99 -12.44 12.65
CA ILE A 128 17.15 -13.39 13.39
C ILE A 128 17.30 -13.11 14.87
N TRP A 129 16.20 -12.73 15.49
CA TRP A 129 16.09 -12.63 16.94
C TRP A 129 15.37 -13.85 17.47
N MET A 130 15.77 -14.34 18.64
CA MET A 130 15.14 -15.47 19.28
C MET A 130 14.56 -15.03 20.61
N GLN A 131 13.23 -15.20 20.75
CA GLN A 131 12.52 -14.92 21.99
C GLN A 131 12.27 -16.23 22.73
N PRO A 132 12.75 -16.38 23.98
CA PRO A 132 12.52 -17.59 24.75
C PRO A 132 11.06 -17.67 25.18
N ILE A 133 10.48 -18.85 25.05
CA ILE A 133 9.18 -19.24 25.60
C ILE A 133 9.45 -20.23 26.72
N LEU A 134 9.02 -19.89 27.94
CA LEU A 134 9.24 -20.68 29.13
C LEU A 134 7.98 -21.48 29.49
N ASP A 135 8.16 -22.69 29.99
CA ASP A 135 7.11 -23.45 30.64
C ASP A 135 6.69 -22.73 31.94
N SER A 136 5.43 -22.35 32.05
CA SER A 136 4.92 -21.58 33.18
C SER A 136 4.94 -22.27 34.53
N LYS A 137 5.03 -23.62 34.56
CA LYS A 137 5.06 -24.42 35.80
C LYS A 137 6.49 -24.67 36.28
N THR A 138 7.40 -24.88 35.35
CA THR A 138 8.78 -25.29 35.67
C THR A 138 9.79 -24.18 35.54
N GLY A 139 9.44 -23.05 34.83
CA GLY A 139 10.36 -21.98 34.50
C GLY A 139 11.43 -22.35 33.48
N LYS A 140 11.41 -23.60 32.94
CA LYS A 140 12.39 -24.08 31.98
C LYS A 140 12.08 -23.59 30.59
N LEU A 141 13.13 -23.49 29.75
CA LEU A 141 12.98 -23.16 28.33
C LEU A 141 12.15 -24.28 27.64
N PHE A 142 11.02 -23.88 27.04
CA PHE A 142 10.17 -24.75 26.25
C PHE A 142 10.50 -24.68 24.77
N SER A 143 10.61 -23.46 24.24
CA SER A 143 10.92 -23.21 22.82
C SER A 143 11.52 -21.83 22.62
N LEU A 144 11.97 -21.56 21.39
CA LEU A 144 12.44 -20.26 20.94
C LEU A 144 11.57 -19.81 19.77
N GLU A 145 10.95 -18.63 19.89
CA GLU A 145 10.28 -17.99 18.77
C GLU A 145 11.31 -17.26 17.91
N VAL A 146 11.28 -17.54 16.61
CA VAL A 146 12.18 -16.88 15.65
C VAL A 146 11.49 -15.65 15.08
N LEU A 147 12.10 -14.50 15.29
CA LEU A 147 11.60 -13.20 14.89
C LEU A 147 12.59 -12.51 13.95
N SER A 148 12.21 -12.37 12.69
CA SER A 148 13.05 -11.67 11.71
C SER A 148 12.99 -10.15 11.89
N ARG A 149 14.13 -9.48 11.64
CA ARG A 149 14.30 -8.03 11.71
C ARG A 149 15.03 -7.55 10.46
N TRP A 150 14.44 -6.58 9.79
CA TRP A 150 15.08 -5.92 8.65
C TRP A 150 15.43 -4.48 8.99
N PHE A 151 16.71 -4.19 9.02
CA PHE A 151 17.26 -2.84 9.19
C PHE A 151 17.70 -2.32 7.83
N HIS A 152 16.90 -1.41 7.28
CA HIS A 152 17.16 -0.81 5.98
C HIS A 152 18.10 0.39 6.15
N PRO A 153 19.16 0.55 5.31
CA PRO A 153 20.20 1.57 5.52
C PRO A 153 19.67 3.01 5.47
N VAL A 154 18.56 3.25 4.79
CA VAL A 154 17.97 4.59 4.64
C VAL A 154 16.68 4.75 5.45
N LEU A 155 15.84 3.70 5.50
CA LEU A 155 14.52 3.75 6.13
C LEU A 155 14.54 3.29 7.59
N GLY A 156 15.67 2.80 8.09
CA GLY A 156 15.80 2.29 9.45
C GLY A 156 15.12 0.93 9.65
N ALA A 157 14.64 0.67 10.85
CA ALA A 157 13.97 -0.60 11.18
C ALA A 157 12.62 -0.72 10.45
N ILE A 158 12.50 -1.72 9.58
CA ILE A 158 11.25 -2.01 8.87
C ILE A 158 10.43 -2.97 9.71
N PRO A 159 9.17 -2.62 10.06
CA PRO A 159 8.31 -3.51 10.83
C PRO A 159 8.06 -4.83 10.11
N PRO A 160 8.07 -5.98 10.82
CA PRO A 160 7.82 -7.31 10.22
C PRO A 160 6.54 -7.37 9.41
N ILE A 161 5.45 -6.81 9.92
CA ILE A 161 4.17 -6.75 9.22
C ILE A 161 4.27 -6.09 7.83
N THR A 162 5.17 -5.11 7.68
CA THR A 162 5.37 -4.39 6.41
C THR A 162 6.10 -5.25 5.39
N PHE A 163 7.26 -5.83 5.76
CA PHE A 163 8.06 -6.58 4.78
C PHE A 163 7.53 -7.99 4.54
N ILE A 164 6.84 -8.61 5.51
CA ILE A 164 6.14 -9.88 5.31
C ILE A 164 5.00 -9.70 4.30
N ALA A 165 4.11 -8.72 4.52
CA ALA A 165 3.05 -8.41 3.57
C ALA A 165 3.59 -8.08 2.17
N LEU A 166 4.76 -7.45 2.11
CA LEU A 166 5.45 -7.16 0.86
C LEU A 166 5.96 -8.44 0.18
N ALA A 167 6.55 -9.36 0.94
CA ALA A 167 6.99 -10.66 0.44
C ALA A 167 5.82 -11.51 -0.07
N GLU A 168 4.68 -11.46 0.59
CA GLU A 168 3.44 -12.12 0.16
C GLU A 168 2.92 -11.53 -1.16
N SER A 169 2.72 -10.20 -1.21
CA SER A 169 2.18 -9.51 -2.39
C SER A 169 3.08 -9.64 -3.61
N THR A 170 4.39 -9.77 -3.43
CA THR A 170 5.38 -9.99 -4.50
C THR A 170 5.69 -11.48 -4.76
N ARG A 171 4.98 -12.42 -4.10
CA ARG A 171 5.16 -13.88 -4.21
C ARG A 171 6.57 -14.36 -3.83
N LYS A 172 7.23 -13.65 -2.93
CA LYS A 172 8.59 -13.97 -2.46
C LYS A 172 8.61 -14.59 -1.07
N ILE A 173 7.45 -14.74 -0.44
CA ILE A 173 7.34 -15.25 0.93
C ILE A 173 8.03 -16.61 1.10
N ALA A 174 7.84 -17.56 0.18
CA ALA A 174 8.47 -18.87 0.27
C ALA A 174 10.00 -18.83 0.19
N LEU A 175 10.58 -17.86 -0.54
CA LEU A 175 12.03 -17.64 -0.58
C LEU A 175 12.52 -17.06 0.73
N PHE A 176 11.78 -16.11 1.29
CA PHE A 176 12.06 -15.52 2.58
C PHE A 176 12.00 -16.56 3.69
N ASP A 177 10.95 -17.37 3.77
CA ASP A 177 10.81 -18.43 4.77
C ASP A 177 11.98 -19.43 4.75
N ARG A 178 12.43 -19.84 3.56
CA ARG A 178 13.60 -20.70 3.40
C ARG A 178 14.87 -20.06 3.97
N ALA A 179 15.05 -18.75 3.74
CA ALA A 179 16.21 -18.02 4.28
C ALA A 179 16.12 -17.90 5.81
N VAL A 180 14.91 -17.64 6.35
CA VAL A 180 14.66 -17.61 7.80
C VAL A 180 14.98 -18.95 8.44
N ILE A 181 14.45 -20.06 7.90
CA ILE A 181 14.69 -21.41 8.41
C ILE A 181 16.19 -21.74 8.41
N ARG A 182 16.90 -21.41 7.34
CA ARG A 182 18.35 -21.66 7.23
C ARG A 182 19.13 -20.91 8.31
N LYS A 183 18.87 -19.59 8.47
CA LYS A 183 19.54 -18.78 9.50
C LYS A 183 19.20 -19.25 10.92
N ALA A 184 17.92 -19.55 11.15
CA ALA A 184 17.47 -20.05 12.45
C ALA A 184 18.11 -21.40 12.82
N SER A 185 18.18 -22.32 11.85
CA SER A 185 18.83 -23.64 12.06
C SER A 185 20.32 -23.49 12.34
N ALA A 186 21.01 -22.60 11.64
CA ALA A 186 22.42 -22.32 11.88
C ALA A 186 22.65 -21.72 13.28
N ALA A 187 21.82 -20.74 13.67
CA ALA A 187 21.91 -20.11 14.98
C ALA A 187 21.58 -21.11 16.12
N LEU A 188 20.55 -21.95 15.94
CA LEU A 188 20.22 -22.99 16.91
C LEU A 188 21.34 -24.03 17.07
N SER A 189 21.99 -24.42 15.95
CA SER A 189 23.14 -25.31 15.98
C SER A 189 24.29 -24.73 16.79
N GLN A 190 24.52 -23.44 16.67
CA GLN A 190 25.57 -22.74 17.43
C GLN A 190 25.22 -22.60 18.91
N LEU A 191 23.95 -22.30 19.24
CA LEU A 191 23.47 -22.29 20.62
C LEU A 191 23.66 -23.63 21.30
N ARG A 192 23.29 -24.74 20.64
CA ARG A 192 23.49 -26.10 21.19
C ARG A 192 24.94 -26.49 21.44
N LYS A 193 25.88 -25.96 20.66
CA LYS A 193 27.32 -26.16 20.91
C LYS A 193 27.78 -25.43 22.16
N ASN A 194 27.27 -24.24 22.40
CA ASN A 194 27.66 -23.41 23.53
C ASN A 194 26.90 -23.75 24.82
N TYR A 195 25.72 -24.35 24.70
CA TYR A 195 24.81 -24.72 25.81
C TYR A 195 24.24 -26.12 25.53
N PRO A 196 25.01 -27.19 25.84
CA PRO A 196 24.66 -28.56 25.44
C PRO A 196 23.53 -29.21 26.25
N GLU A 197 22.95 -28.55 27.28
CA GLU A 197 21.87 -29.09 28.12
C GLU A 197 20.46 -28.73 27.62
#